data_2b9ed8c4db7ea539870269d74e51779f
#
_entry.id   2b9ed8c4db7ea539870269d74e51779f
#
_cell.length_a   1.000
_cell.length_b   1.000
_cell.length_c   1.000
_cell.angle_alpha   90.00
_cell.angle_beta   90.00
_cell.angle_gamma   90.00
#
_symmetry.space_group_name_H-M   'P 1'
#
loop_
_entity.id
_entity.type
_entity.pdbx_description
1 polymer ?
#
loop_
_entity_poly.entity_id
_entity_poly.type
_entity_poly.pdbx_seq_one_letter_code
_entity_poly.pdbx_strand_id
1 'polypeptide(L)'
;MSIPKVIYYCWFGKGSMPSLAEKCIESWRKYCPQYKIVCINEENFDITQNKYAKEAYDAGKWAFVSDYARLKVLYEQGGVYFDTDVELIKPIDKLIEENGYMGFDDNGVISTGLGFACEKGNEAVGALLADYDDIPFILPDGSYDLTPCPDRNTKVLLNLGMDINNKNQIFMGIRMLPEDYLCPMKYYTGKKKITKNTYSIHHFSASWISATAKRTIFVKRIVGVKLYNKLYGKFLYKFKWLEW
;
A
#
# COMPACT_ATOMS: atom_id res chain seq x y z
N MET A 1 -15.73 -18.77 0.53
CA MET A 1 -16.27 -18.14 1.79
C MET A 1 -16.51 -16.68 1.48
N SER A 2 -17.40 -15.98 2.19
CA SER A 2 -17.62 -14.54 1.95
C SER A 2 -16.56 -13.70 2.68
N ILE A 3 -16.14 -12.60 2.08
CA ILE A 3 -15.21 -11.66 2.70
C ILE A 3 -15.90 -10.95 3.88
N PRO A 4 -15.31 -10.97 5.09
CA PRO A 4 -15.88 -10.27 6.24
C PRO A 4 -15.99 -8.76 6.01
N LYS A 5 -17.10 -8.15 6.45
CA LYS A 5 -17.30 -6.70 6.43
C LYS A 5 -16.53 -6.00 7.55
N VAL A 6 -15.20 -6.13 7.49
CA VAL A 6 -14.26 -5.49 8.40
C VAL A 6 -13.22 -4.76 7.57
N ILE A 7 -13.01 -3.48 7.87
CA ILE A 7 -11.93 -2.67 7.30
C ILE A 7 -10.82 -2.57 8.34
N TYR A 8 -9.63 -3.02 7.98
CA TYR A 8 -8.43 -2.92 8.78
C TYR A 8 -7.54 -1.79 8.26
N TYR A 9 -6.84 -1.14 9.16
CA TYR A 9 -5.74 -0.22 8.85
C TYR A 9 -4.67 -0.33 9.93
N CYS A 10 -3.42 0.02 9.62
CA CYS A 10 -2.32 -0.02 10.57
C CYS A 10 -1.99 1.39 11.07
N TRP A 11 -1.71 1.49 12.40
CA TRP A 11 -1.18 2.70 13.00
C TRP A 11 -0.23 2.33 14.13
N PHE A 12 1.05 2.22 13.83
CA PHE A 12 2.13 1.90 14.78
C PHE A 12 2.89 3.14 15.21
N GLY A 13 3.63 3.05 16.34
CA GLY A 13 4.50 4.10 16.85
C GLY A 13 3.81 5.11 17.78
N LYS A 14 2.54 4.90 18.13
CA LYS A 14 1.77 5.68 19.12
C LYS A 14 1.70 7.19 18.85
N GLY A 15 2.09 7.66 17.66
CA GLY A 15 1.98 9.06 17.26
C GLY A 15 0.53 9.50 17.01
N SER A 16 0.28 10.81 17.05
CA SER A 16 -1.03 11.37 16.69
C SER A 16 -1.31 11.17 15.20
N MET A 17 -2.57 10.86 14.88
CA MET A 17 -3.00 10.67 13.51
C MET A 17 -3.09 12.02 12.78
N PRO A 18 -2.55 12.14 11.56
CA PRO A 18 -2.69 13.36 10.76
C PRO A 18 -4.14 13.58 10.30
N SER A 19 -4.54 14.84 10.12
CA SER A 19 -5.89 15.22 9.68
C SER A 19 -6.31 14.56 8.34
N LEU A 20 -5.35 14.28 7.44
CA LEU A 20 -5.63 13.54 6.22
C LEU A 20 -6.10 12.11 6.53
N ALA A 21 -5.44 11.42 7.45
CA ALA A 21 -5.81 10.06 7.83
C ALA A 21 -7.20 10.02 8.48
N GLU A 22 -7.50 10.98 9.37
CA GLU A 22 -8.83 11.10 9.97
C GLU A 22 -9.91 11.30 8.90
N LYS A 23 -9.66 12.19 7.92
CA LYS A 23 -10.56 12.43 6.78
C LYS A 23 -10.77 11.16 5.94
N CYS A 24 -9.73 10.38 5.69
CA CYS A 24 -9.83 9.13 4.95
C CYS A 24 -10.70 8.12 5.72
N ILE A 25 -10.46 7.93 7.03
CA ILE A 25 -11.25 7.04 7.89
C ILE A 25 -12.73 7.49 7.95
N GLU A 26 -13.01 8.79 8.01
CA GLU A 26 -14.37 9.30 7.92
C GLU A 26 -15.05 8.94 6.58
N SER A 27 -14.30 8.95 5.48
CA SER A 27 -14.83 8.50 4.19
C SER A 27 -15.23 7.01 4.22
N TRP A 28 -14.48 6.15 4.94
CA TRP A 28 -14.83 4.74 5.11
C TRP A 28 -16.12 4.57 5.92
N ARG A 29 -16.30 5.32 7.02
CA ARG A 29 -17.54 5.33 7.79
C ARG A 29 -18.74 5.77 6.95
N LYS A 30 -18.53 6.79 6.11
CA LYS A 30 -19.57 7.33 5.23
C LYS A 30 -20.02 6.34 4.16
N TYR A 31 -19.08 5.71 3.45
CA TYR A 31 -19.38 4.86 2.30
C TYR A 31 -19.55 3.38 2.65
N CYS A 32 -19.09 2.96 3.82
CA CYS A 32 -19.17 1.58 4.31
C CYS A 32 -19.73 1.52 5.75
N PRO A 33 -20.91 2.11 6.03
CA PRO A 33 -21.42 2.24 7.41
C PRO A 33 -21.70 0.89 8.10
N GLN A 34 -21.82 -0.19 7.33
CA GLN A 34 -22.03 -1.56 7.84
C GLN A 34 -20.73 -2.32 8.11
N TYR A 35 -19.56 -1.71 7.86
CA TYR A 35 -18.27 -2.34 8.13
C TYR A 35 -17.76 -1.96 9.51
N LYS A 36 -17.23 -2.94 10.24
CA LYS A 36 -16.43 -2.67 11.43
C LYS A 36 -15.07 -2.12 10.99
N ILE A 37 -14.62 -1.00 11.56
CA ILE A 37 -13.30 -0.42 11.29
C ILE A 37 -12.38 -0.75 12.46
N VAL A 38 -11.23 -1.38 12.19
CA VAL A 38 -10.29 -1.90 13.20
C VAL A 38 -8.90 -1.34 12.94
N CYS A 39 -8.33 -0.66 13.94
CA CYS A 39 -6.94 -0.24 13.95
C CYS A 39 -6.07 -1.42 14.40
N ILE A 40 -5.06 -1.74 13.61
CA ILE A 40 -4.00 -2.68 13.96
C ILE A 40 -2.83 -1.88 14.52
N ASN A 41 -2.45 -2.17 15.75
CA ASN A 41 -1.40 -1.46 16.48
C ASN A 41 -0.72 -2.39 17.52
N GLU A 42 0.12 -1.85 18.37
CA GLU A 42 0.88 -2.58 19.39
C GLU A 42 0.01 -3.30 20.44
N GLU A 43 -1.27 -2.92 20.58
CA GLU A 43 -2.17 -3.49 21.58
C GLU A 43 -2.82 -4.79 21.11
N ASN A 44 -2.92 -4.98 19.78
CA ASN A 44 -3.66 -6.10 19.20
C ASN A 44 -2.91 -6.86 18.10
N PHE A 45 -1.64 -6.54 17.86
CA PHE A 45 -0.78 -7.22 16.89
C PHE A 45 0.56 -7.58 17.52
N ASP A 46 0.89 -8.87 17.54
CA ASP A 46 2.20 -9.35 18.00
C ASP A 46 3.26 -9.10 16.91
N ILE A 47 4.03 -8.04 17.10
CA ILE A 47 5.10 -7.64 16.18
C ILE A 47 6.27 -8.65 16.23
N THR A 48 6.42 -9.39 17.31
CA THR A 48 7.57 -10.30 17.52
C THR A 48 7.48 -11.61 16.74
N GLN A 49 6.32 -11.91 16.17
CA GLN A 49 6.08 -13.14 15.41
C GLN A 49 6.83 -13.22 14.08
N ASN A 50 7.38 -12.09 13.59
CA ASN A 50 8.16 -12.04 12.36
C ASN A 50 9.39 -11.16 12.55
N LYS A 51 10.55 -11.64 12.10
CA LYS A 51 11.84 -10.97 12.26
C LYS A 51 11.87 -9.62 11.54
N TYR A 52 11.42 -9.58 10.27
CA TYR A 52 11.39 -8.35 9.48
C TYR A 52 10.55 -7.26 10.15
N ALA A 53 9.32 -7.60 10.57
CA ALA A 53 8.43 -6.65 11.24
C ALA A 53 9.01 -6.15 12.57
N LYS A 54 9.62 -7.04 13.37
CA LYS A 54 10.26 -6.68 14.65
C LYS A 54 11.45 -5.72 14.44
N GLU A 55 12.34 -6.03 13.51
CA GLU A 55 13.49 -5.18 13.18
C GLU A 55 13.05 -3.81 12.63
N ALA A 56 12.02 -3.77 11.76
CA ALA A 56 11.44 -2.54 11.25
C ALA A 56 10.82 -1.70 12.37
N TYR A 57 10.15 -2.35 13.32
CA TYR A 57 9.57 -1.69 14.49
C TYR A 57 10.65 -1.07 15.38
N ASP A 58 11.69 -1.81 15.72
CA ASP A 58 12.80 -1.34 16.56
C ASP A 58 13.55 -0.16 15.90
N ALA A 59 13.59 -0.14 14.56
CA ALA A 59 14.15 0.96 13.78
C ALA A 59 13.20 2.16 13.59
N GLY A 60 11.96 2.11 14.12
CA GLY A 60 10.96 3.17 13.97
C GLY A 60 10.41 3.31 12.53
N LYS A 61 10.48 2.23 11.75
CA LYS A 61 10.05 2.21 10.34
C LYS A 61 8.64 1.66 10.18
N TRP A 62 7.66 2.39 10.72
CA TRP A 62 6.26 1.96 10.89
C TRP A 62 5.57 1.51 9.61
N ALA A 63 5.89 2.10 8.45
CA ALA A 63 5.33 1.69 7.17
C ALA A 63 5.71 0.25 6.81
N PHE A 64 6.97 -0.16 7.05
CA PHE A 64 7.45 -1.52 6.80
C PHE A 64 6.85 -2.54 7.77
N VAL A 65 6.57 -2.14 9.01
CA VAL A 65 5.76 -2.96 9.94
C VAL A 65 4.36 -3.19 9.39
N SER A 66 3.74 -2.11 8.86
CA SER A 66 2.40 -2.17 8.26
C SER A 66 2.36 -3.05 7.01
N ASP A 67 3.44 -3.10 6.23
CA ASP A 67 3.54 -3.94 5.02
C ASP A 67 3.39 -5.44 5.34
N TYR A 68 3.99 -5.90 6.43
CA TYR A 68 3.80 -7.26 6.94
C TYR A 68 2.44 -7.44 7.62
N ALA A 69 2.09 -6.53 8.53
CA ALA A 69 0.90 -6.67 9.37
C ALA A 69 -0.40 -6.73 8.54
N ARG A 70 -0.53 -5.93 7.48
CA ARG A 70 -1.70 -5.94 6.59
C ARG A 70 -1.91 -7.30 5.94
N LEU A 71 -0.84 -7.94 5.47
CA LEU A 71 -0.89 -9.27 4.85
C LEU A 71 -1.26 -10.33 5.87
N LYS A 72 -0.60 -10.32 7.04
CA LYS A 72 -0.84 -11.28 8.13
C LYS A 72 -2.28 -11.24 8.61
N VAL A 73 -2.82 -10.05 8.89
CA VAL A 73 -4.19 -9.90 9.39
C VAL A 73 -5.21 -10.35 8.34
N LEU A 74 -5.07 -9.96 7.06
CA LEU A 74 -6.02 -10.38 6.04
C LEU A 74 -5.90 -11.87 5.71
N TYR A 75 -4.71 -12.44 5.73
CA TYR A 75 -4.54 -13.88 5.56
C TYR A 75 -5.26 -14.68 6.67
N GLU A 76 -5.16 -14.23 7.92
CA GLU A 76 -5.74 -14.95 9.07
C GLU A 76 -7.24 -14.69 9.27
N GLN A 77 -7.72 -13.49 8.94
CA GLN A 77 -9.08 -13.06 9.25
C GLN A 77 -9.97 -12.86 8.03
N GLY A 78 -9.36 -12.62 6.85
CA GLY A 78 -10.07 -12.05 5.72
C GLY A 78 -10.49 -10.60 5.99
N GLY A 79 -11.16 -9.97 5.02
CA GLY A 79 -11.67 -8.61 5.15
C GLY A 79 -11.06 -7.66 4.13
N VAL A 80 -11.05 -6.38 4.46
CA VAL A 80 -10.55 -5.28 3.62
C VAL A 80 -9.45 -4.55 4.36
N TYR A 81 -8.39 -4.16 3.69
CA TYR A 81 -7.35 -3.30 4.23
C TYR A 81 -7.26 -2.00 3.42
N PHE A 82 -7.04 -0.90 4.10
CA PHE A 82 -6.66 0.39 3.51
C PHE A 82 -5.49 1.01 4.25
N ASP A 83 -4.56 1.64 3.51
CA ASP A 83 -3.64 2.59 4.13
C ASP A 83 -4.40 3.84 4.59
N THR A 84 -3.90 4.51 5.62
CA THR A 84 -4.59 5.65 6.27
C THR A 84 -4.72 6.89 5.38
N ASP A 85 -4.13 6.87 4.18
CA ASP A 85 -4.24 7.92 3.18
C ASP A 85 -5.07 7.51 1.94
N VAL A 86 -5.91 6.48 2.08
CA VAL A 86 -6.88 6.03 1.07
C VAL A 86 -8.25 6.64 1.38
N GLU A 87 -8.71 7.57 0.54
CA GLU A 87 -10.04 8.18 0.62
C GLU A 87 -11.04 7.38 -0.24
N LEU A 88 -12.12 6.86 0.33
CA LEU A 88 -13.23 6.28 -0.44
C LEU A 88 -14.10 7.40 -1.03
N ILE A 89 -14.59 7.18 -2.27
CA ILE A 89 -15.52 8.09 -2.95
C ILE A 89 -16.85 7.40 -3.31
N LYS A 90 -16.96 6.10 -3.08
CA LYS A 90 -18.18 5.30 -3.20
C LYS A 90 -18.10 3.98 -2.41
N PRO A 91 -19.23 3.29 -2.15
CA PRO A 91 -19.25 1.99 -1.47
C PRO A 91 -18.45 0.92 -2.21
N ILE A 92 -17.78 0.02 -1.44
CA ILE A 92 -16.90 -1.04 -1.98
C ILE A 92 -17.58 -2.40 -2.06
N ASP A 93 -18.86 -2.54 -1.66
CA ASP A 93 -19.55 -3.84 -1.61
C ASP A 93 -19.40 -4.63 -2.91
N LYS A 94 -19.56 -3.97 -4.06
CA LYS A 94 -19.40 -4.61 -5.38
C LYS A 94 -17.99 -5.14 -5.65
N LEU A 95 -16.97 -4.59 -5.01
CA LEU A 95 -15.59 -5.09 -5.18
C LEU A 95 -15.34 -6.38 -4.40
N ILE A 96 -16.03 -6.58 -3.27
CA ILE A 96 -15.84 -7.75 -2.41
C ILE A 96 -16.77 -8.91 -2.74
N GLU A 97 -17.81 -8.70 -3.56
CA GLU A 97 -18.74 -9.76 -3.98
C GLU A 97 -18.06 -10.85 -4.82
N GLU A 98 -16.93 -10.53 -5.48
CA GLU A 98 -16.22 -11.39 -6.42
C GLU A 98 -14.86 -11.89 -5.89
N ASN A 99 -14.82 -12.50 -4.70
CA ASN A 99 -13.63 -13.16 -4.12
C ASN A 99 -12.48 -12.23 -3.71
N GLY A 100 -12.70 -10.92 -3.64
CA GLY A 100 -11.69 -9.93 -3.26
C GLY A 100 -10.99 -9.26 -4.42
N TYR A 101 -10.12 -8.31 -4.08
CA TYR A 101 -9.41 -7.50 -5.07
C TYR A 101 -8.03 -7.05 -4.58
N MET A 102 -7.15 -6.77 -5.54
CA MET A 102 -5.93 -5.95 -5.41
C MET A 102 -5.88 -4.97 -6.58
N GLY A 103 -5.09 -3.89 -6.48
CA GLY A 103 -5.02 -2.87 -7.52
C GLY A 103 -3.62 -2.62 -8.04
N PHE A 104 -3.55 -2.27 -9.33
CA PHE A 104 -2.37 -1.65 -9.92
C PHE A 104 -2.27 -0.20 -9.49
N ASP A 105 -1.06 0.27 -9.21
CA ASP A 105 -0.76 1.68 -8.99
C ASP A 105 -0.49 2.42 -10.33
N ASP A 106 -0.12 3.69 -10.24
CA ASP A 106 0.14 4.53 -11.41
C ASP A 106 1.46 4.23 -12.14
N ASN A 107 2.30 3.34 -11.60
CA ASN A 107 3.49 2.80 -12.25
C ASN A 107 3.22 1.42 -12.87
N GLY A 108 2.02 0.87 -12.69
CA GLY A 108 1.62 -0.42 -13.21
C GLY A 108 2.10 -1.61 -12.38
N VAL A 109 2.41 -1.40 -11.09
CA VAL A 109 2.76 -2.45 -10.13
C VAL A 109 1.63 -2.70 -9.14
N ILE A 110 1.57 -3.90 -8.55
CA ILE A 110 0.55 -4.25 -7.55
C ILE A 110 0.89 -3.64 -6.19
N SER A 111 -0.04 -2.86 -5.66
CA SER A 111 0.14 -2.19 -4.39
C SER A 111 -0.99 -2.51 -3.41
N THR A 112 -0.66 -3.23 -2.34
CA THR A 112 -1.61 -3.52 -1.25
C THR A 112 -1.94 -2.29 -0.40
N GLY A 113 -1.13 -1.23 -0.47
CA GLY A 113 -1.40 0.06 0.20
C GLY A 113 -2.59 0.82 -0.37
N LEU A 114 -2.92 0.63 -1.67
CA LEU A 114 -4.10 1.23 -2.31
C LEU A 114 -5.42 0.73 -1.70
N GLY A 115 -5.34 -0.38 -1.00
CA GLY A 115 -6.44 -1.17 -0.51
C GLY A 115 -6.58 -2.50 -1.25
N PHE A 116 -6.84 -3.56 -0.49
CA PHE A 116 -7.12 -4.89 -1.01
C PHE A 116 -8.10 -5.61 -0.11
N ALA A 117 -8.73 -6.64 -0.64
CA ALA A 117 -9.67 -7.47 0.10
C ALA A 117 -9.51 -8.92 -0.29
N CYS A 118 -9.65 -9.81 0.68
CA CYS A 118 -9.65 -11.25 0.44
C CYS A 118 -10.46 -12.00 1.50
N GLU A 119 -10.83 -13.23 1.19
CA GLU A 119 -11.26 -14.18 2.19
C GLU A 119 -10.07 -14.70 3.02
N LYS A 120 -10.37 -15.24 4.19
CA LYS A 120 -9.36 -15.87 5.06
C LYS A 120 -8.65 -17.00 4.33
N GLY A 121 -7.31 -17.07 4.46
CA GLY A 121 -6.47 -18.12 3.88
C GLY A 121 -6.29 -18.01 2.36
N ASN A 122 -6.52 -16.83 1.78
CA ASN A 122 -6.35 -16.64 0.34
C ASN A 122 -4.90 -16.91 -0.09
N GLU A 123 -4.73 -17.72 -1.16
CA GLU A 123 -3.43 -18.21 -1.61
C GLU A 123 -2.49 -17.09 -2.10
N ALA A 124 -3.02 -16.08 -2.82
CA ALA A 124 -2.19 -14.95 -3.27
C ALA A 124 -1.65 -14.16 -2.09
N VAL A 125 -2.50 -13.86 -1.08
CA VAL A 125 -2.08 -13.16 0.14
C VAL A 125 -1.11 -14.01 0.95
N GLY A 126 -1.32 -15.33 1.02
CA GLY A 126 -0.39 -16.27 1.66
C GLY A 126 1.00 -16.25 1.02
N ALA A 127 1.07 -16.21 -0.31
CA ALA A 127 2.34 -16.13 -1.03
C ALA A 127 3.06 -14.80 -0.79
N LEU A 128 2.32 -13.67 -0.76
CA LEU A 128 2.89 -12.37 -0.41
C LEU A 128 3.40 -12.33 1.03
N LEU A 129 2.69 -12.95 1.96
CA LEU A 129 3.08 -13.05 3.36
C LEU A 129 4.34 -13.89 3.55
N ALA A 130 4.43 -15.05 2.86
CA ALA A 130 5.57 -15.96 2.92
C ALA A 130 6.89 -15.32 2.45
N ASP A 131 6.85 -14.29 1.56
CA ASP A 131 8.05 -13.55 1.16
C ASP A 131 8.74 -12.82 2.32
N TYR A 132 8.02 -12.58 3.43
CA TYR A 132 8.57 -11.96 4.63
C TYR A 132 9.15 -12.95 5.65
N ASP A 133 9.02 -14.25 5.46
CA ASP A 133 9.42 -15.24 6.48
C ASP A 133 10.93 -15.34 6.61
N ASP A 134 11.66 -15.29 5.49
CA ASP A 134 13.10 -15.55 5.42
C ASP A 134 13.97 -14.31 5.19
N ILE A 135 13.37 -13.10 5.20
CA ILE A 135 14.11 -11.87 4.96
C ILE A 135 14.32 -11.07 6.24
N PRO A 136 15.51 -10.47 6.46
CA PRO A 136 15.73 -9.48 7.50
C PRO A 136 15.33 -8.08 7.02
N PHE A 137 14.91 -7.21 7.93
CA PHE A 137 14.81 -5.76 7.64
C PHE A 137 16.18 -5.07 7.80
N ILE A 138 17.00 -5.54 8.76
CA ILE A 138 18.39 -5.07 8.94
C ILE A 138 19.31 -6.00 8.17
N LEU A 139 19.95 -5.47 7.12
CA LEU A 139 20.86 -6.21 6.26
C LEU A 139 22.19 -6.51 6.98
N PRO A 140 23.00 -7.48 6.49
CA PRO A 140 24.27 -7.85 7.14
C PRO A 140 25.29 -6.71 7.29
N ASP A 141 25.20 -5.67 6.45
CA ASP A 141 26.04 -4.48 6.52
C ASP A 141 25.48 -3.39 7.48
N GLY A 142 24.36 -3.67 8.17
CA GLY A 142 23.70 -2.77 9.09
C GLY A 142 22.75 -1.76 8.42
N SER A 143 22.64 -1.75 7.11
CA SER A 143 21.65 -0.95 6.39
C SER A 143 20.25 -1.57 6.48
N TYR A 144 19.22 -0.82 6.07
CA TYR A 144 17.83 -1.30 6.07
C TYR A 144 17.41 -1.78 4.68
N ASP A 145 16.62 -2.85 4.62
CA ASP A 145 15.89 -3.24 3.42
C ASP A 145 14.71 -2.28 3.22
N LEU A 146 14.93 -1.27 2.40
CA LEU A 146 13.91 -0.26 2.05
C LEU A 146 13.17 -0.59 0.75
N THR A 147 13.16 -1.86 0.33
CA THR A 147 12.40 -2.31 -0.85
C THR A 147 10.91 -1.97 -0.67
N PRO A 148 10.33 -1.15 -1.56
CA PRO A 148 8.91 -0.77 -1.43
C PRO A 148 7.99 -1.98 -1.55
N CYS A 149 6.94 -2.02 -0.73
CA CYS A 149 5.94 -3.08 -0.76
C CYS A 149 5.36 -3.34 -2.18
N PRO A 150 5.06 -2.34 -3.04
CA PRO A 150 4.57 -2.61 -4.38
C PRO A 150 5.55 -3.41 -5.25
N ASP A 151 6.85 -3.11 -5.16
CA ASP A 151 7.90 -3.83 -5.92
C ASP A 151 8.02 -5.28 -5.45
N ARG A 152 8.00 -5.49 -4.13
CA ARG A 152 8.03 -6.81 -3.50
C ARG A 152 6.81 -7.64 -3.90
N ASN A 153 5.62 -7.12 -3.71
CA ASN A 153 4.36 -7.79 -4.07
C ASN A 153 4.33 -8.17 -5.55
N THR A 154 4.70 -7.23 -6.42
CA THR A 154 4.71 -7.45 -7.87
C THR A 154 5.68 -8.56 -8.26
N LYS A 155 6.88 -8.58 -7.67
CA LYS A 155 7.88 -9.61 -7.91
C LYS A 155 7.37 -11.01 -7.54
N VAL A 156 6.74 -11.14 -6.36
CA VAL A 156 6.16 -12.43 -5.92
C VAL A 156 5.08 -12.90 -6.88
N LEU A 157 4.12 -12.03 -7.23
CA LEU A 157 3.01 -12.41 -8.11
C LEU A 157 3.48 -12.70 -9.56
N LEU A 158 4.48 -11.98 -10.06
CA LEU A 158 5.15 -12.28 -11.35
C LEU A 158 5.76 -13.67 -11.35
N ASN A 159 6.51 -14.03 -10.30
CA ASN A 159 7.15 -15.34 -10.17
C ASN A 159 6.13 -16.48 -10.13
N LEU A 160 4.90 -16.21 -9.70
CA LEU A 160 3.78 -17.13 -9.70
C LEU A 160 3.00 -17.17 -11.04
N GLY A 161 3.41 -16.34 -12.03
CA GLY A 161 2.83 -16.34 -13.37
C GLY A 161 1.73 -15.29 -13.61
N MET A 162 1.60 -14.26 -12.76
CA MET A 162 0.66 -13.17 -12.98
C MET A 162 1.15 -12.25 -14.13
N ASP A 163 0.22 -11.79 -14.97
CA ASP A 163 0.51 -10.77 -15.98
C ASP A 163 0.50 -9.36 -15.38
N ILE A 164 1.59 -8.61 -15.55
CA ILE A 164 1.67 -7.19 -15.19
C ILE A 164 1.25 -6.34 -16.40
N ASN A 165 -0.05 -6.18 -16.60
CA ASN A 165 -0.60 -5.53 -17.79
C ASN A 165 -1.57 -4.37 -17.51
N ASN A 166 -1.76 -4.02 -16.23
CA ASN A 166 -2.72 -3.00 -15.76
C ASN A 166 -4.14 -3.21 -16.33
N LYS A 167 -4.56 -4.48 -16.43
CA LYS A 167 -5.90 -4.85 -16.90
C LYS A 167 -6.62 -5.66 -15.83
N ASN A 168 -7.94 -5.67 -15.92
CA ASN A 168 -8.78 -6.51 -15.09
C ASN A 168 -8.51 -7.99 -15.41
N GLN A 169 -8.07 -8.75 -14.41
CA GLN A 169 -7.80 -10.18 -14.50
C GLN A 169 -8.08 -10.85 -13.16
N ILE A 170 -8.31 -12.16 -13.17
CA ILE A 170 -8.41 -12.97 -11.96
C ILE A 170 -7.13 -13.77 -11.82
N PHE A 171 -6.49 -13.68 -10.66
CA PHE A 171 -5.28 -14.41 -10.34
C PHE A 171 -5.37 -14.98 -8.91
N MET A 172 -5.19 -16.30 -8.77
CA MET A 172 -5.29 -17.01 -7.48
C MET A 172 -6.55 -16.62 -6.67
N GLY A 173 -7.71 -16.55 -7.35
CA GLY A 173 -8.98 -16.20 -6.74
C GLY A 173 -9.18 -14.72 -6.39
N ILE A 174 -8.22 -13.83 -6.68
CA ILE A 174 -8.35 -12.39 -6.46
C ILE A 174 -8.47 -11.66 -7.80
N ARG A 175 -9.31 -10.64 -7.84
CA ARG A 175 -9.46 -9.75 -8.98
C ARG A 175 -8.40 -8.66 -8.94
N MET A 176 -7.52 -8.62 -9.94
CA MET A 176 -6.55 -7.55 -10.13
C MET A 176 -7.20 -6.41 -10.89
N LEU A 177 -7.27 -5.23 -10.27
CA LEU A 177 -7.99 -4.07 -10.78
C LEU A 177 -7.03 -3.09 -11.47
N PRO A 178 -7.40 -2.54 -12.66
CA PRO A 178 -6.66 -1.46 -13.29
C PRO A 178 -6.50 -0.24 -12.37
N GLU A 179 -5.48 0.58 -12.64
CA GLU A 179 -5.13 1.75 -11.82
C GLU A 179 -6.31 2.71 -11.56
N ASP A 180 -7.23 2.87 -12.52
CA ASP A 180 -8.33 3.81 -12.40
C ASP A 180 -9.39 3.43 -11.36
N TYR A 181 -9.33 2.21 -10.81
CA TYR A 181 -10.23 1.77 -9.74
C TYR A 181 -9.83 2.33 -8.37
N LEU A 182 -8.52 2.27 -8.02
CA LEU A 182 -8.03 2.57 -6.66
C LEU A 182 -6.96 3.68 -6.64
N CYS A 183 -6.29 3.92 -7.78
CA CYS A 183 -5.15 4.84 -7.89
C CYS A 183 -5.34 5.87 -9.03
N PRO A 184 -6.42 6.67 -9.02
CA PRO A 184 -6.69 7.65 -10.08
C PRO A 184 -5.75 8.87 -10.05
N MET A 185 -4.87 8.99 -9.04
CA MET A 185 -3.94 10.08 -8.87
C MET A 185 -2.52 9.64 -9.20
N LYS A 186 -1.85 10.41 -10.06
CA LYS A 186 -0.46 10.17 -10.43
C LYS A 186 0.49 10.67 -9.35
N TYR A 187 1.37 9.80 -8.85
CA TYR A 187 2.29 10.07 -7.75
C TYR A 187 3.15 11.33 -7.97
N TYR A 188 3.85 11.42 -9.11
CA TYR A 188 4.77 12.53 -9.37
C TYR A 188 4.11 13.82 -9.82
N THR A 189 2.90 13.80 -10.37
CA THR A 189 2.25 14.99 -10.93
C THR A 189 1.08 15.48 -10.10
N GLY A 190 0.54 14.64 -9.20
CA GLY A 190 -0.67 14.93 -8.46
C GLY A 190 -1.94 15.03 -9.32
N LYS A 191 -1.84 14.79 -10.63
CA LYS A 191 -3.00 14.83 -11.53
C LYS A 191 -3.95 13.69 -11.22
N LYS A 192 -5.23 14.02 -11.06
CA LYS A 192 -6.31 13.05 -10.80
C LYS A 192 -7.12 12.84 -12.07
N LYS A 193 -7.49 11.58 -12.34
CA LYS A 193 -8.42 11.20 -13.41
C LYS A 193 -9.46 10.25 -12.83
N ILE A 194 -10.53 10.83 -12.28
CA ILE A 194 -11.67 10.07 -11.77
C ILE A 194 -12.47 9.52 -12.96
N THR A 195 -12.79 8.24 -12.93
CA THR A 195 -13.63 7.54 -13.91
C THR A 195 -14.87 6.96 -13.22
N LYS A 196 -15.79 6.38 -13.99
CA LYS A 196 -16.92 5.62 -13.43
C LYS A 196 -16.47 4.38 -12.61
N ASN A 197 -15.26 3.89 -12.87
CA ASN A 197 -14.69 2.73 -12.19
C ASN A 197 -14.04 3.10 -10.85
N THR A 198 -13.70 4.38 -10.60
CA THR A 198 -12.93 4.79 -9.42
C THR A 198 -13.73 4.59 -8.12
N TYR A 199 -13.17 3.88 -7.16
CA TYR A 199 -13.73 3.62 -5.83
C TYR A 199 -13.01 4.41 -4.74
N SER A 200 -11.71 4.62 -4.89
CA SER A 200 -10.89 5.31 -3.90
C SER A 200 -9.84 6.21 -4.56
N ILE A 201 -9.26 7.06 -3.74
CA ILE A 201 -8.13 7.92 -4.10
C ILE A 201 -7.03 7.68 -3.07
N HIS A 202 -5.89 7.15 -3.51
CA HIS A 202 -4.69 7.08 -2.68
C HIS A 202 -3.96 8.42 -2.76
N HIS A 203 -3.76 9.08 -1.61
CA HIS A 203 -3.22 10.44 -1.55
C HIS A 203 -1.68 10.50 -1.58
N PHE A 204 -1.01 9.34 -1.46
CA PHE A 204 0.45 9.26 -1.44
C PHE A 204 1.07 10.20 -0.40
N SER A 205 0.63 10.09 0.86
CA SER A 205 1.20 10.86 1.98
C SER A 205 2.68 10.56 2.20
N ALA A 206 3.11 9.37 1.74
CA ALA A 206 4.49 8.93 1.71
C ALA A 206 5.21 9.21 3.04
N SER A 207 4.60 8.74 4.16
CA SER A 207 5.11 8.97 5.52
C SER A 207 6.51 8.40 5.75
N TRP A 208 6.88 7.39 4.97
CA TRP A 208 8.12 6.62 5.05
C TRP A 208 9.31 7.23 4.33
N ILE A 209 9.08 8.19 3.39
CA ILE A 209 10.18 8.83 2.66
C ILE A 209 10.71 10.06 3.41
N SER A 210 11.98 10.41 3.15
CA SER A 210 12.65 11.54 3.77
C SER A 210 12.00 12.89 3.39
N ALA A 211 12.22 13.91 4.22
CA ALA A 211 11.76 15.27 3.94
C ALA A 211 12.32 15.81 2.61
N THR A 212 13.56 15.42 2.26
CA THR A 212 14.20 15.80 1.00
C THR A 212 13.47 15.17 -0.20
N ALA A 213 13.12 13.88 -0.12
CA ALA A 213 12.37 13.21 -1.16
C ALA A 213 10.96 13.80 -1.32
N LYS A 214 10.26 14.14 -0.22
CA LYS A 214 8.97 14.85 -0.27
C LYS A 214 9.09 16.20 -0.96
N ARG A 215 10.14 16.96 -0.66
CA ARG A 215 10.41 18.26 -1.29
C ARG A 215 10.65 18.10 -2.81
N THR A 216 11.40 17.08 -3.21
CA THR A 216 11.64 16.74 -4.62
C THR A 216 10.33 16.43 -5.36
N ILE A 217 9.45 15.61 -4.77
CA ILE A 217 8.15 15.31 -5.36
C ILE A 217 7.29 16.57 -5.46
N PHE A 218 7.27 17.40 -4.43
CA PHE A 218 6.54 18.67 -4.44
C PHE A 218 7.00 19.58 -5.57
N VAL A 219 8.32 19.74 -5.76
CA VAL A 219 8.88 20.54 -6.87
C VAL A 219 8.50 19.93 -8.22
N LYS A 220 8.60 18.60 -8.40
CA LYS A 220 8.16 17.90 -9.61
C LYS A 220 6.68 18.15 -9.94
N ARG A 221 5.82 18.24 -8.92
CA ARG A 221 4.38 18.54 -9.08
C ARG A 221 4.13 19.97 -9.57
N ILE A 222 4.94 20.94 -9.14
CA ILE A 222 4.80 22.36 -9.56
C ILE A 222 5.39 22.61 -10.95
N VAL A 223 6.65 22.23 -11.16
CA VAL A 223 7.38 22.57 -12.39
C VAL A 223 7.17 21.54 -13.50
N GLY A 224 6.63 20.37 -13.17
CA GLY A 224 6.47 19.24 -14.09
C GLY A 224 7.73 18.36 -14.16
N VAL A 225 7.52 17.04 -14.23
CA VAL A 225 8.60 16.04 -14.20
C VAL A 225 9.62 16.25 -15.33
N LYS A 226 9.16 16.54 -16.55
CA LYS A 226 10.06 16.77 -17.71
C LYS A 226 10.99 17.96 -17.48
N LEU A 227 10.46 19.09 -17.00
CA LEU A 227 11.25 20.28 -16.74
C LEU A 227 12.19 20.08 -15.56
N TYR A 228 11.71 19.46 -14.48
CA TYR A 228 12.55 19.09 -13.33
C TYR A 228 13.74 18.24 -13.77
N ASN A 229 13.50 17.16 -14.51
CA ASN A 229 14.57 16.25 -14.96
C ASN A 229 15.55 16.95 -15.93
N LYS A 230 15.08 17.90 -16.75
CA LYS A 230 15.95 18.70 -17.62
C LYS A 230 16.88 19.62 -16.82
N LEU A 231 16.37 20.25 -15.76
CA LEU A 231 17.12 21.21 -14.94
C LEU A 231 18.05 20.52 -13.92
N TYR A 232 17.57 19.45 -13.29
CA TYR A 232 18.23 18.82 -12.15
C TYR A 232 18.72 17.39 -12.45
N GLY A 233 18.27 16.74 -13.51
CA GLY A 233 18.60 15.34 -13.83
C GLY A 233 20.09 15.11 -14.05
N LYS A 234 20.82 16.08 -14.61
CA LYS A 234 22.29 16.01 -14.74
C LYS A 234 23.02 16.12 -13.39
N PHE A 235 22.41 16.77 -12.39
CA PHE A 235 22.97 16.92 -11.06
C PHE A 235 22.75 15.67 -10.21
N LEU A 236 21.59 15.01 -10.38
CA LEU A 236 21.20 13.80 -9.63
C LEU A 236 21.98 12.54 -10.06
N TYR A 237 22.48 12.48 -11.29
CA TYR A 237 23.35 11.36 -11.74
C TYR A 237 24.65 11.26 -10.91
N LYS A 238 25.07 12.36 -10.27
CA LYS A 238 26.25 12.37 -9.36
C LYS A 238 25.92 11.95 -7.91
N PHE A 239 24.65 11.91 -7.52
CA PHE A 239 24.20 11.67 -6.14
C PHE A 239 23.12 10.57 -6.06
N LYS A 240 23.22 9.54 -6.90
CA LYS A 240 22.28 8.39 -6.92
C LYS A 240 22.19 7.61 -5.59
N TRP A 241 23.02 7.95 -4.61
CA TRP A 241 23.14 7.31 -3.29
C TRP A 241 22.39 8.06 -2.16
N LEU A 242 21.72 9.17 -2.44
CA LEU A 242 21.06 10.01 -1.41
C LEU A 242 19.53 10.03 -1.49
N GLU A 243 18.89 9.25 -2.35
CA GLU A 243 17.42 9.25 -2.55
C GLU A 243 16.68 8.09 -1.83
N TRP A 244 17.38 7.34 -0.97
CA TRP A 244 16.74 6.24 -0.19
C TRP A 244 16.77 6.51 1.32
#